data_c2b2581b368a125cb23bb6e08657891f
#
_entry.id   c2b2581b368a125cb23bb6e08657891f
#
_cell.length_a   1.000
_cell.length_b   1.000
_cell.length_c   1.000
_cell.angle_alpha   90.00
_cell.angle_beta   90.00
_cell.angle_gamma   90.00
#
_symmetry.space_group_name_H-M   'P 1'
#
loop_
_entity.id
_entity.type
_entity.pdbx_description
1 polymer ?
#
loop_
_entity_poly.entity_id
_entity_poly.type
_entity_poly.pdbx_seq_one_letter_code
_entity_poly.pdbx_strand_id
1 'polypeptide(L)'
;MENARETGAYLQNAMQDAFAGHPIVGDVRGIGLLAALEFSPEPAARRHFDPALKVGPRISAAALEEGLIARGMPQGDILGFAPPLIVTPQEIDDIVARARRAVDKVHQELIASGDL
;
A
#
# COMPACT_ATOMS: atom_id res chain seq x y z
N MET A 1 -1.05 26.33 1.30
CA MET A 1 -0.39 25.28 0.50
C MET A 1 0.84 24.67 1.15
N GLU A 2 1.52 25.38 2.03
CA GLU A 2 2.63 24.81 2.79
C GLU A 2 2.20 23.59 3.60
N ASN A 3 1.00 23.64 4.21
CA ASN A 3 0.49 22.52 4.99
C ASN A 3 0.34 21.26 4.15
N ALA A 4 -0.16 21.37 2.92
CA ALA A 4 -0.29 20.21 2.02
C ALA A 4 1.07 19.67 1.62
N ARG A 5 2.08 20.55 1.45
CA ARG A 5 3.43 20.14 1.11
C ARG A 5 4.08 19.34 2.25
N GLU A 6 3.99 19.87 3.47
CA GLU A 6 4.55 19.22 4.66
C GLU A 6 3.84 17.89 4.94
N THR A 7 2.52 17.89 4.83
CA THR A 7 1.70 16.70 5.06
C THR A 7 1.99 15.64 3.98
N GLY A 8 2.17 16.07 2.73
CA GLY A 8 2.55 15.19 1.64
C GLY A 8 3.90 14.53 1.87
N ALA A 9 4.89 15.33 2.29
CA ALA A 9 6.21 14.78 2.62
C ALA A 9 6.13 13.78 3.78
N TYR A 10 5.32 14.08 4.78
CA TYR A 10 5.09 13.17 5.89
C TYR A 10 4.49 11.83 5.42
N LEU A 11 3.48 11.89 4.55
CA LEU A 11 2.86 10.68 3.98
C LEU A 11 3.90 9.84 3.22
N GLN A 12 4.69 10.47 2.35
CA GLN A 12 5.68 9.75 1.56
C GLN A 12 6.71 9.06 2.46
N ASN A 13 7.21 9.77 3.46
CA ASN A 13 8.18 9.18 4.40
C ASN A 13 7.57 8.06 5.23
N ALA A 14 6.33 8.24 5.71
CA ALA A 14 5.65 7.21 6.50
C ALA A 14 5.41 5.94 5.68
N MET A 15 5.02 6.07 4.41
CA MET A 15 4.85 4.92 3.53
C MET A 15 6.16 4.21 3.25
N GLN A 16 7.24 4.97 2.99
CA GLN A 16 8.57 4.38 2.77
C GLN A 16 9.03 3.61 4.00
N ASP A 17 8.89 4.21 5.18
CA ASP A 17 9.32 3.58 6.44
C ASP A 17 8.52 2.31 6.74
N ALA A 18 7.20 2.36 6.52
CA ALA A 18 6.32 1.23 6.84
C ALA A 18 6.55 0.03 5.94
N PHE A 19 6.89 0.26 4.67
CA PHE A 19 6.98 -0.81 3.68
C PHE A 19 8.39 -1.09 3.16
N ALA A 20 9.40 -0.39 3.67
CA ALA A 20 10.79 -0.65 3.30
C ALA A 20 11.15 -2.10 3.64
N GLY A 21 11.62 -2.85 2.63
CA GLY A 21 12.01 -4.24 2.82
C GLY A 21 10.86 -5.22 3.04
N HIS A 22 9.61 -4.79 2.86
CA HIS A 22 8.47 -5.71 2.99
C HIS A 22 8.52 -6.80 1.91
N PRO A 23 8.29 -8.08 2.26
CA PRO A 23 8.48 -9.20 1.33
C PRO A 23 7.67 -9.15 0.05
N ILE A 24 6.50 -8.51 0.04
CA ILE A 24 5.67 -8.46 -1.17
C ILE A 24 5.46 -7.04 -1.72
N VAL A 25 6.14 -6.04 -1.17
CA VAL A 25 6.07 -4.67 -1.70
C VAL A 25 7.29 -4.42 -2.57
N GLY A 26 7.06 -4.35 -3.88
CA GLY A 26 8.12 -4.13 -4.85
C GLY A 26 8.52 -2.68 -5.01
N ASP A 27 7.59 -1.77 -4.83
CA ASP A 27 7.85 -0.35 -5.00
C ASP A 27 6.88 0.48 -4.15
N VAL A 28 7.40 1.58 -3.61
CA VAL A 28 6.61 2.58 -2.89
C VAL A 28 6.90 3.91 -3.57
N ARG A 29 5.88 4.50 -4.16
CA ARG A 29 6.05 5.75 -4.90
C ARG A 29 4.89 6.69 -4.67
N GLY A 30 5.11 7.95 -5.00
CA GLY A 30 4.06 8.93 -4.88
C GLY A 30 4.61 10.34 -4.95
N ILE A 31 3.70 11.29 -4.92
CA ILE A 31 4.03 12.70 -4.92
C ILE A 31 2.93 13.42 -4.13
N GLY A 32 3.34 14.34 -3.25
CA GLY A 32 2.40 15.07 -2.40
C GLY A 32 1.55 14.09 -1.59
N LEU A 33 0.24 14.23 -1.66
CA LEU A 33 -0.71 13.38 -0.95
C LEU A 33 -1.21 12.19 -1.78
N LEU A 34 -0.51 11.86 -2.86
CA LEU A 34 -0.78 10.66 -3.65
C LEU A 34 0.30 9.63 -3.36
N ALA A 35 -0.08 8.42 -2.99
CA ALA A 35 0.87 7.34 -2.75
C ALA A 35 0.37 6.07 -3.43
N ALA A 36 1.31 5.23 -3.86
CA ALA A 36 0.99 3.95 -4.49
C ALA A 36 1.96 2.88 -4.03
N LEU A 37 1.42 1.69 -3.82
CA LEU A 37 2.20 0.49 -3.53
C LEU A 37 2.07 -0.48 -4.68
N GLU A 38 3.19 -0.97 -5.18
CA GLU A 38 3.22 -2.03 -6.18
C GLU A 38 3.67 -3.32 -5.53
N PHE A 39 2.92 -4.39 -5.74
CA PHE A 39 3.17 -5.67 -5.07
C PHE A 39 3.87 -6.66 -5.99
N SER A 40 4.75 -7.48 -5.40
CA SER A 40 5.54 -8.47 -6.12
C SER A 40 5.82 -9.65 -5.20
N PRO A 41 5.81 -10.92 -5.73
CA PRO A 41 6.18 -12.07 -4.92
C PRO A 41 7.68 -12.11 -4.63
N GLU A 42 8.48 -11.43 -5.45
CA GLU A 42 9.93 -11.39 -5.32
C GLU A 42 10.43 -10.03 -5.80
N PRO A 43 10.36 -8.99 -4.93
CA PRO A 43 10.68 -7.62 -5.33
C PRO A 43 12.07 -7.45 -5.94
N ALA A 44 13.07 -8.16 -5.41
CA ALA A 44 14.45 -8.05 -5.90
C ALA A 44 14.58 -8.52 -7.34
N ALA A 45 13.76 -9.48 -7.76
CA ALA A 45 13.77 -10.01 -9.13
C ALA A 45 12.77 -9.31 -10.05
N ARG A 46 12.01 -8.33 -9.52
CA ARG A 46 10.98 -7.58 -10.25
C ARG A 46 9.93 -8.49 -10.90
N ARG A 47 9.58 -9.57 -10.20
CA ARG A 47 8.56 -10.49 -10.66
C ARG A 47 7.18 -9.91 -10.41
N HIS A 48 6.21 -10.34 -11.20
CA HIS A 48 4.79 -10.02 -10.99
C HIS A 48 4.06 -11.24 -10.44
N PHE A 49 3.05 -11.00 -9.62
CA PHE A 49 2.15 -12.07 -9.20
C PHE A 49 1.34 -12.55 -10.40
N ASP A 50 0.95 -13.84 -10.37
CA ASP A 50 -0.02 -14.37 -11.32
C ASP A 50 -1.31 -13.54 -11.18
N PRO A 51 -1.84 -12.96 -12.27
CA PRO A 51 -3.08 -12.17 -12.20
C PRO A 51 -4.26 -12.93 -11.62
N ALA A 52 -4.27 -14.27 -11.73
CA ALA A 52 -5.33 -15.10 -11.16
C ALA A 52 -5.37 -15.02 -9.63
N LEU A 53 -4.28 -14.67 -8.96
CA LEU A 53 -4.22 -14.53 -7.51
C LEU A 53 -4.94 -13.26 -7.01
N LYS A 54 -5.11 -12.26 -7.87
CA LYS A 54 -5.80 -11.00 -7.55
C LYS A 54 -5.27 -10.35 -6.28
N VAL A 55 -3.95 -10.25 -6.17
CA VAL A 55 -3.29 -9.73 -4.95
C VAL A 55 -3.69 -8.29 -4.66
N GLY A 56 -3.65 -7.41 -5.66
CA GLY A 56 -4.07 -6.02 -5.51
C GLY A 56 -5.52 -5.89 -5.04
N PRO A 57 -6.50 -6.52 -5.73
CA PRO A 57 -7.89 -6.51 -5.29
C PRO A 57 -8.10 -7.09 -3.89
N ARG A 58 -7.37 -8.14 -3.52
CA ARG A 58 -7.46 -8.73 -2.19
C ARG A 58 -6.97 -7.77 -1.12
N ILE A 59 -5.88 -7.05 -1.37
CA ILE A 59 -5.36 -6.06 -0.43
C ILE A 59 -6.33 -4.88 -0.32
N SER A 60 -6.91 -4.44 -1.43
CA SER A 60 -7.93 -3.40 -1.42
C SER A 60 -9.13 -3.79 -0.55
N ALA A 61 -9.61 -5.04 -0.67
CA ALA A 61 -10.70 -5.55 0.15
C ALA A 61 -10.31 -5.62 1.62
N ALA A 62 -9.09 -6.07 1.93
CA ALA A 62 -8.59 -6.14 3.30
C ALA A 62 -8.46 -4.73 3.90
N ALA A 63 -8.03 -3.76 3.10
CA ALA A 63 -7.97 -2.36 3.54
C ALA A 63 -9.36 -1.83 3.90
N LEU A 64 -10.36 -2.17 3.11
CA LEU A 64 -11.73 -1.76 3.38
C LEU A 64 -12.23 -2.36 4.70
N GLU A 65 -11.89 -3.60 5.01
CA GLU A 65 -12.20 -4.22 6.30
C GLU A 65 -11.55 -3.47 7.47
N GLU A 66 -10.40 -2.86 7.24
CA GLU A 66 -9.72 -2.01 8.21
C GLU A 66 -10.29 -0.59 8.25
N GLY A 67 -11.32 -0.30 7.47
CA GLY A 67 -11.90 1.03 7.39
C GLY A 67 -11.16 1.98 6.47
N LEU A 68 -10.29 1.48 5.62
CA LEU A 68 -9.48 2.28 4.72
C LEU A 68 -9.90 2.08 3.26
N ILE A 69 -10.26 3.16 2.59
CA ILE A 69 -10.57 3.11 1.16
C ILE A 69 -9.28 3.33 0.38
N ALA A 70 -8.86 2.30 -0.34
CA ALA A 70 -7.70 2.35 -1.22
C ALA A 70 -8.10 1.78 -2.58
N ARG A 71 -7.59 2.38 -3.64
CA ARG A 71 -8.02 2.05 -4.98
C ARG A 71 -7.06 1.08 -5.65
N GLY A 72 -7.56 -0.08 -6.05
CA GLY A 72 -6.81 -1.00 -6.91
C GLY A 72 -6.73 -0.44 -8.32
N MET A 73 -5.53 -0.47 -8.90
CA MET A 73 -5.33 -0.01 -10.27
C MET A 73 -5.68 -1.11 -11.27
N PRO A 74 -6.15 -0.75 -12.48
CA PRO A 74 -6.60 -1.75 -13.47
C PRO A 74 -5.50 -2.68 -13.97
N GLN A 75 -4.25 -2.23 -13.94
CA GLN A 75 -3.12 -3.01 -14.44
C GLN A 75 -2.13 -3.28 -13.33
N GLY A 76 -1.74 -4.55 -13.20
CA GLY A 76 -0.80 -4.99 -12.20
C GLY A 76 -1.40 -4.97 -10.79
N ASP A 77 -0.59 -5.35 -9.83
CA ASP A 77 -1.00 -5.35 -8.43
C ASP A 77 -0.52 -4.06 -7.78
N ILE A 78 -1.28 -3.00 -7.99
CA ILE A 78 -0.97 -1.65 -7.52
C ILE A 78 -2.14 -1.13 -6.71
N LEU A 79 -1.86 -0.56 -5.55
CA LEU A 79 -2.85 0.04 -4.67
C LEU A 79 -2.53 1.52 -4.51
N GLY A 80 -3.50 2.39 -4.82
CA GLY A 80 -3.33 3.82 -4.72
C GLY A 80 -4.08 4.41 -3.53
N PHE A 81 -3.48 5.43 -2.91
CA PHE A 81 -4.03 6.17 -1.78
C PHE A 81 -4.06 7.66 -2.10
N ALA A 82 -5.17 8.31 -1.81
CA ALA A 82 -5.34 9.74 -2.01
C ALA A 82 -6.10 10.35 -0.82
N PRO A 83 -5.44 10.52 0.34
CA PRO A 83 -6.10 11.12 1.50
C PRO A 83 -6.49 12.57 1.25
N PRO A 84 -7.48 13.09 2.00
CA PRO A 84 -7.88 14.49 1.87
C PRO A 84 -6.73 15.46 2.15
N LEU A 85 -6.77 16.63 1.52
CA LEU A 85 -5.76 17.69 1.72
C LEU A 85 -5.68 18.19 3.15
N ILE A 86 -6.73 18.02 3.93
CA ILE A 86 -6.80 18.45 5.32
C ILE A 86 -6.38 17.36 6.32
N VAL A 87 -5.84 16.26 5.82
CA VAL A 87 -5.41 15.15 6.68
C VAL A 87 -4.28 15.60 7.62
N THR A 88 -4.31 15.12 8.86
CA THR A 88 -3.27 15.41 9.86
C THR A 88 -2.20 14.31 9.86
N PRO A 89 -0.99 14.58 10.41
CA PRO A 89 0.02 13.53 10.57
C PRO A 89 -0.47 12.32 11.36
N GLN A 90 -1.28 12.52 12.40
CA GLN A 90 -1.84 11.41 13.16
C GLN A 90 -2.79 10.57 12.32
N GLU A 91 -3.57 11.20 11.45
CA GLU A 91 -4.45 10.49 10.53
C GLU A 91 -3.65 9.73 9.48
N ILE A 92 -2.53 10.29 9.02
CA ILE A 92 -1.61 9.61 8.10
C ILE A 92 -1.02 8.37 8.77
N ASP A 93 -0.58 8.48 10.02
CA ASP A 93 -0.06 7.34 10.77
C ASP A 93 -1.11 6.23 10.86
N ASP A 94 -2.37 6.57 11.09
CA ASP A 94 -3.47 5.62 11.14
C ASP A 94 -3.72 4.97 9.78
N ILE A 95 -3.71 5.77 8.70
CA ILE A 95 -3.86 5.27 7.33
C ILE A 95 -2.76 4.26 7.00
N VAL A 96 -1.51 4.61 7.30
CA VAL A 96 -0.35 3.76 7.01
C VAL A 96 -0.42 2.47 7.83
N ALA A 97 -0.81 2.55 9.10
CA ALA A 97 -0.96 1.37 9.95
C ALA A 97 -2.04 0.43 9.43
N ARG A 98 -3.17 0.97 8.99
CA ARG A 98 -4.26 0.18 8.40
C ARG A 98 -3.83 -0.47 7.09
N ALA A 99 -3.11 0.26 6.25
CA ALA A 99 -2.57 -0.26 4.99
C ALA A 99 -1.59 -1.40 5.27
N ARG A 100 -0.71 -1.24 6.26
CA ARG A 100 0.25 -2.28 6.64
C ARG A 100 -0.47 -3.55 7.11
N ARG A 101 -1.50 -3.43 7.94
CA ARG A 101 -2.27 -4.59 8.39
C ARG A 101 -2.94 -5.30 7.23
N ALA A 102 -3.50 -4.55 6.27
CA ALA A 102 -4.13 -5.14 5.09
C ALA A 102 -3.13 -5.92 4.24
N VAL A 103 -1.95 -5.35 3.99
CA VAL A 103 -0.89 -6.01 3.22
C VAL A 103 -0.39 -7.25 3.95
N ASP A 104 -0.16 -7.15 5.25
CA ASP A 104 0.32 -8.27 6.06
C ASP A 104 -0.69 -9.41 6.08
N LYS A 105 -1.99 -9.10 6.16
CA LYS A 105 -3.05 -10.12 6.12
C LYS A 105 -3.01 -10.93 4.83
N VAL A 106 -2.96 -10.24 3.69
CA VAL A 106 -2.92 -10.93 2.39
C VAL A 106 -1.60 -11.69 2.23
N HIS A 107 -0.49 -11.14 2.71
CA HIS A 107 0.80 -11.82 2.70
C HIS A 107 0.74 -13.14 3.46
N GLN A 108 0.15 -13.15 4.66
CA GLN A 108 -0.02 -14.37 5.44
C GLN A 108 -0.94 -15.38 4.74
N GLU A 109 -2.00 -14.91 4.11
CA GLU A 109 -2.90 -15.77 3.33
C GLU A 109 -2.18 -16.43 2.16
N LEU A 110 -1.33 -15.69 1.45
CA LEU A 110 -0.55 -16.22 0.34
C LEU A 110 0.45 -17.28 0.79
N ILE A 111 1.09 -17.07 1.95
CA ILE A 111 1.98 -18.07 2.54
C ILE A 111 1.19 -19.33 2.89
N ALA A 112 0.04 -19.17 3.53
CA ALA A 112 -0.78 -20.29 3.97
C ALA A 112 -1.33 -21.11 2.82
N SER A 113 -1.62 -20.48 1.67
CA SER A 113 -2.13 -21.17 0.49
C SER A 113 -1.03 -21.78 -0.39
N GLY A 114 0.23 -21.53 -0.06
CA GLY A 114 1.36 -22.02 -0.84
C GLY A 114 1.69 -21.21 -2.09
N ASP A 115 1.10 -20.03 -2.24
CA ASP A 115 1.35 -19.15 -3.39
C ASP A 115 2.60 -18.27 -3.19
N LEU A 116 3.19 -18.36 -2.03
CA LEU A 116 4.46 -17.69 -1.69
C LEU A 116 5.42 -18.66 -1.03
#